data_5ee1bbcde39c7ee61e545ec8ed706fbf
#
_entry.id   5ee1bbcde39c7ee61e545ec8ed706fbf
#
_cell.length_a   1.000
_cell.length_b   1.000
_cell.length_c   1.000
_cell.angle_alpha   90.00
_cell.angle_beta   90.00
_cell.angle_gamma   90.00
#
_symmetry.space_group_name_H-M   'P 1'
#
loop_
_entity.id
_entity.type
_entity.pdbx_description
1 polymer ?
#
loop_
_entity_poly.entity_id
_entity_poly.type
_entity_poly.pdbx_seq_one_letter_code
_entity_poly.pdbx_strand_id
1 'polypeptide(L)'
;NAKTVIDVGQARGVLMLAAQKCGLEVYEYTPLQVKQSVVGYGRAEKKQVQEMTRLILHLSEIPKPDDTADALAMAICHAHASGSLMGKLREKGLKVR
;
A
#
# COMPACT_ATOMS: atom_id res chain seq x y z
N ASN A 1 18.62 5.69 15.18
CA ASN A 1 19.90 6.24 14.74
C ASN A 1 19.66 7.43 13.79
N ALA A 2 20.22 8.59 14.09
CA ALA A 2 20.04 9.82 13.30
C ALA A 2 20.47 9.65 11.84
N LYS A 3 21.57 8.97 11.59
CA LYS A 3 22.07 8.72 10.23
C LYS A 3 21.06 7.90 9.42
N THR A 4 20.49 6.86 10.01
CA THR A 4 19.49 6.02 9.34
C THR A 4 18.24 6.83 8.99
N VAL A 5 17.78 7.70 9.89
CA VAL A 5 16.62 8.57 9.64
C VAL A 5 16.90 9.53 8.48
N ILE A 6 18.08 10.11 8.41
CA ILE A 6 18.48 11.00 7.31
C ILE A 6 18.53 10.24 5.99
N ASP A 7 19.13 9.04 5.97
CA ASP A 7 19.24 8.23 4.77
C ASP A 7 17.85 7.84 4.24
N VAL A 8 16.92 7.47 5.12
CA VAL A 8 15.54 7.14 4.73
C VAL A 8 14.84 8.36 4.14
N GLY A 9 15.02 9.55 4.76
CA GLY A 9 14.44 10.78 4.27
C GLY A 9 14.96 11.16 2.89
N GLN A 10 16.26 10.99 2.65
CA GLN A 10 16.87 11.24 1.35
C GLN A 10 16.36 10.27 0.29
N ALA A 11 16.28 8.99 0.61
CA ALA A 11 15.76 7.97 -0.30
C ALA A 11 14.30 8.27 -0.69
N ARG A 12 13.47 8.67 0.28
CA ARG A 12 12.09 9.06 0.03
C ARG A 12 12.02 10.25 -0.92
N GLY A 13 12.84 11.27 -0.71
CA GLY A 13 12.90 12.46 -1.56
C GLY A 13 13.29 12.13 -3.00
N VAL A 14 14.27 11.26 -3.19
CA VAL A 14 14.71 10.82 -4.52
C VAL A 14 13.60 10.06 -5.23
N LEU A 15 12.93 9.14 -4.54
CA LEU A 15 11.82 8.37 -5.11
C LEU A 15 10.65 9.27 -5.52
N MET A 16 10.30 10.24 -4.69
CA MET A 16 9.22 11.17 -5.00
C MET A 16 9.55 12.04 -6.21
N LEU A 17 10.79 12.51 -6.31
CA LEU A 17 11.25 13.28 -7.46
C LEU A 17 11.22 12.45 -8.74
N ALA A 18 11.70 11.21 -8.67
CA ALA A 18 11.67 10.29 -9.80
C ALA A 18 10.24 10.03 -10.28
N ALA A 19 9.32 9.79 -9.35
CA ALA A 19 7.91 9.58 -9.67
C ALA A 19 7.33 10.81 -10.39
N GLN A 20 7.62 12.01 -9.88
CA GLN A 20 7.14 13.25 -10.48
C GLN A 20 7.67 13.43 -11.90
N LYS A 21 8.97 13.16 -12.12
CA LYS A 21 9.59 13.26 -13.45
C LYS A 21 9.00 12.25 -14.43
N CYS A 22 8.59 11.09 -13.96
CA CYS A 22 7.97 10.06 -14.79
C CYS A 22 6.46 10.25 -14.97
N GLY A 23 5.88 11.30 -14.42
CA GLY A 23 4.46 11.58 -14.52
C GLY A 23 3.59 10.61 -13.71
N LEU A 24 4.17 9.97 -12.68
CA LEU A 24 3.45 9.05 -11.82
C LEU A 24 2.82 9.78 -10.64
N GLU A 25 1.61 9.41 -10.31
CA GLU A 25 0.97 9.90 -9.10
C GLU A 25 1.49 9.14 -7.90
N VAL A 26 1.71 9.86 -6.79
CA VAL A 26 2.19 9.28 -5.55
C VAL A 26 1.05 9.27 -4.53
N TYR A 27 0.80 8.13 -3.94
CA TYR A 27 -0.21 7.94 -2.89
C TYR A 27 0.47 7.52 -1.60
N GLU A 28 -0.04 8.02 -0.49
CA GLU A 28 0.48 7.70 0.83
C GLU A 28 -0.61 7.10 1.70
N TYR A 29 -0.27 6.09 2.46
CA TYR A 29 -1.18 5.41 3.37
C TYR A 29 -0.53 5.25 4.73
N THR A 30 -1.27 5.53 5.78
CA THR A 30 -0.79 5.30 7.14
C THR A 30 -0.84 3.81 7.47
N PRO A 31 -0.04 3.35 8.44
CA PRO A 31 -0.14 1.95 8.89
C PRO A 31 -1.56 1.57 9.32
N LEU A 32 -2.29 2.50 9.93
CA LEU A 32 -3.67 2.28 10.33
C LEU A 32 -4.57 2.01 9.13
N GLN A 33 -4.43 2.82 8.06
CA GLN A 33 -5.20 2.64 6.83
C GLN A 33 -4.91 1.30 6.17
N VAL A 34 -3.64 0.88 6.14
CA VAL A 34 -3.26 -0.41 5.57
C VAL A 34 -3.90 -1.55 6.36
N LYS A 35 -3.80 -1.51 7.70
CA LYS A 35 -4.41 -2.53 8.56
C LYS A 35 -5.91 -2.62 8.36
N GLN A 36 -6.59 -1.49 8.34
CA GLN A 36 -8.03 -1.45 8.13
C GLN A 36 -8.43 -1.98 6.76
N SER A 37 -7.66 -1.66 5.74
CA SER A 37 -7.94 -2.10 4.37
C SER A 37 -7.71 -3.59 4.17
N VAL A 38 -6.64 -4.13 4.75
CA VAL A 38 -6.24 -5.53 4.55
C VAL A 38 -6.98 -6.48 5.49
N VAL A 39 -7.09 -6.12 6.77
CA VAL A 39 -7.68 -6.99 7.80
C VAL A 39 -9.09 -6.56 8.18
N GLY A 40 -9.40 -5.27 8.09
CA GLY A 40 -10.71 -4.73 8.43
C GLY A 40 -10.75 -3.97 9.74
N TYR A 41 -9.67 -3.95 10.52
CA TYR A 41 -9.59 -3.16 11.75
C TYR A 41 -8.16 -2.70 12.04
N GLY A 42 -8.05 -1.53 12.70
CA GLY A 42 -6.77 -0.85 12.88
C GLY A 42 -5.88 -1.42 13.97
N ARG A 43 -6.41 -2.30 14.82
CA ARG A 43 -5.65 -2.96 15.90
C ARG A 43 -5.04 -4.30 15.48
N ALA A 44 -5.10 -4.62 14.20
CA ALA A 44 -4.53 -5.86 13.70
C ALA A 44 -3.02 -5.92 13.97
N GLU A 45 -2.56 -7.09 14.38
CA GLU A 45 -1.13 -7.35 14.56
C GLU A 45 -0.46 -7.58 13.21
N LYS A 46 0.85 -7.39 13.18
CA LYS A 46 1.64 -7.58 11.96
C LYS A 46 1.43 -8.97 11.33
N LYS A 47 1.38 -10.01 12.16
CA LYS A 47 1.14 -11.38 11.68
C LYS A 47 -0.21 -11.51 10.99
N GLN A 48 -1.23 -10.84 11.49
CA GLN A 48 -2.57 -10.88 10.90
C GLN A 48 -2.57 -10.20 9.54
N VAL A 49 -1.88 -9.07 9.41
CA VAL A 49 -1.75 -8.36 8.13
C VAL A 49 -1.00 -9.23 7.12
N GLN A 50 0.10 -9.86 7.53
CA GLN A 50 0.88 -10.75 6.68
C GLN A 50 0.07 -11.95 6.21
N GLU A 51 -0.65 -12.59 7.12
CA GLU A 51 -1.47 -13.76 6.78
C GLU A 51 -2.62 -13.40 5.85
N MET A 52 -3.29 -12.27 6.10
CA MET A 52 -4.36 -11.82 5.23
C MET A 52 -3.83 -11.43 3.85
N THR A 53 -2.66 -10.81 3.78
CA THR A 53 -1.98 -10.49 2.52
C THR A 53 -1.72 -11.77 1.72
N ARG A 54 -1.20 -12.81 2.40
CA ARG A 54 -0.98 -14.10 1.79
C ARG A 54 -2.28 -14.69 1.21
N LEU A 55 -3.34 -14.66 1.99
CA LEU A 55 -4.65 -15.20 1.57
C LEU A 55 -5.24 -14.41 0.39
N ILE A 56 -5.23 -13.10 0.44
CA ILE A 56 -5.77 -12.25 -0.63
C ILE A 56 -5.05 -12.50 -1.95
N LEU A 57 -3.73 -12.64 -1.91
CA LEU A 57 -2.91 -12.83 -3.10
C LEU A 57 -2.71 -14.30 -3.49
N HIS A 58 -3.30 -15.24 -2.75
CA HIS A 58 -3.20 -16.68 -3.01
C HIS A 58 -1.76 -17.17 -3.02
N LEU A 59 -0.95 -16.66 -2.09
CA LEU A 59 0.46 -17.07 -1.97
C LEU A 59 0.56 -18.33 -1.12
N SER A 60 1.54 -19.19 -1.45
CA SER A 60 1.78 -20.44 -0.70
C SER A 60 2.34 -20.18 0.70
N GLU A 61 3.06 -19.06 0.86
CA GLU A 61 3.66 -18.69 2.15
C GLU A 61 3.77 -17.17 2.27
N ILE A 62 3.99 -16.69 3.50
CA ILE A 62 4.16 -15.27 3.76
C ILE A 62 5.46 -14.79 3.09
N PRO A 63 5.40 -13.73 2.26
CA PRO A 63 6.60 -13.20 1.60
C PRO A 63 7.67 -12.75 2.59
N LYS A 64 8.91 -12.96 2.23
CA LYS A 64 10.08 -12.54 3.02
C LYS A 64 11.03 -11.74 2.13
N PRO A 65 11.77 -10.77 2.68
CA PRO A 65 11.69 -10.30 4.07
C PRO A 65 10.39 -9.56 4.37
N ASP A 66 10.21 -9.13 5.62
CA ASP A 66 9.01 -8.42 6.08
C ASP A 66 8.64 -7.24 5.20
N ASP A 67 9.62 -6.51 4.69
CA ASP A 67 9.39 -5.35 3.81
C ASP A 67 8.62 -5.72 2.55
N THR A 68 8.81 -6.93 2.04
CA THR A 68 8.06 -7.42 0.88
C THR A 68 6.59 -7.58 1.22
N ALA A 69 6.28 -8.17 2.37
CA ALA A 69 4.90 -8.32 2.83
C ALA A 69 4.25 -6.95 3.08
N ASP A 70 5.00 -6.01 3.66
CA ASP A 70 4.52 -4.65 3.90
C ASP A 70 4.19 -3.92 2.58
N ALA A 71 5.05 -4.06 1.58
CA ALA A 71 4.83 -3.44 0.27
C ALA A 71 3.60 -4.03 -0.42
N LEU A 72 3.41 -5.34 -0.33
CA LEU A 72 2.23 -6.00 -0.90
C LEU A 72 0.95 -5.59 -0.18
N ALA A 73 0.98 -5.46 1.15
CA ALA A 73 -0.16 -4.98 1.92
C ALA A 73 -0.54 -3.55 1.51
N MET A 74 0.45 -2.69 1.30
CA MET A 74 0.21 -1.33 0.82
C MET A 74 -0.39 -1.31 -0.58
N ALA A 75 0.06 -2.19 -1.46
CA ALA A 75 -0.51 -2.34 -2.81
C ALA A 75 -1.97 -2.78 -2.75
N ILE A 76 -2.32 -3.69 -1.85
CA ILE A 76 -3.72 -4.12 -1.63
C ILE A 76 -4.55 -2.92 -1.16
N CYS A 77 -4.04 -2.15 -0.20
CA CYS A 77 -4.69 -0.96 0.30
C CYS A 77 -4.98 0.03 -0.84
N HIS A 78 -4.00 0.27 -1.68
CA HIS A 78 -4.15 1.14 -2.84
C HIS A 78 -5.18 0.60 -3.83
N ALA A 79 -5.16 -0.68 -4.11
CA ALA A 79 -6.13 -1.32 -5.01
C ALA A 79 -7.56 -1.15 -4.50
N HIS A 80 -7.78 -1.32 -3.19
CA HIS A 80 -9.08 -1.11 -2.57
C HIS A 80 -9.53 0.36 -2.71
N ALA A 81 -8.64 1.31 -2.46
CA ALA A 81 -8.95 2.73 -2.59
C ALA A 81 -9.28 3.11 -4.04
N SER A 82 -8.49 2.62 -5.00
CA SER A 82 -8.70 2.85 -6.43
C SER A 82 -9.99 2.19 -6.91
N GLY A 83 -10.30 0.99 -6.43
CA GLY A 83 -11.55 0.30 -6.74
C GLY A 83 -12.77 1.11 -6.30
N SER A 84 -12.72 1.69 -5.09
CA SER A 84 -13.78 2.56 -4.59
C SER A 84 -13.96 3.79 -5.45
N LEU A 85 -12.86 4.42 -5.87
CA LEU A 85 -12.90 5.58 -6.75
C LEU A 85 -13.52 5.22 -8.11
N MET A 86 -13.12 4.10 -8.69
CA MET A 86 -13.67 3.61 -9.94
C MET A 86 -15.17 3.33 -9.83
N GLY A 87 -15.61 2.75 -8.72
CA GLY A 87 -17.02 2.54 -8.44
C GLY A 87 -17.81 3.85 -8.46
N LYS A 88 -17.29 4.90 -7.81
CA LYS A 88 -17.90 6.22 -7.78
C LYS A 88 -17.97 6.84 -9.17
N LEU A 89 -16.92 6.66 -9.98
CA LEU A 89 -16.91 7.17 -11.35
C LEU A 89 -17.95 6.48 -12.22
N ARG A 90 -18.12 5.17 -12.07
CA ARG A 90 -19.15 4.40 -12.78
C ARG A 90 -20.55 4.87 -12.42
N GLU A 91 -20.80 5.12 -11.13
CA GLU A 91 -22.09 5.64 -10.66
C GLU A 91 -22.44 6.99 -11.32
N LYS A 92 -21.42 7.78 -11.64
CA LYS A 92 -21.60 9.06 -12.34
C LYS A 92 -21.70 8.91 -13.86
N GLY A 93 -21.78 7.69 -14.37
CA GLY A 93 -21.89 7.43 -15.80
C GLY A 93 -20.58 7.53 -16.57
N LEU A 94 -19.45 7.58 -15.88
CA LEU A 94 -18.15 7.64 -16.51
C LEU A 94 -17.65 6.25 -16.87
N LYS A 95 -17.06 6.11 -18.06
CA LYS A 95 -16.46 4.83 -18.47
C LYS A 95 -15.14 4.63 -17.75
N VAL A 96 -15.02 3.52 -17.04
CA VAL A 96 -13.82 3.13 -16.34
C VAL A 96 -13.49 1.69 -16.72
N ARG A 97 -12.22 1.43 -16.94
CA ARG A 97 -11.76 0.07 -17.23
C ARG A 97 -11.55 -0.70 -15.95
#